data_61fb93a94aeba42e2d3e71314594b9a9
#
_entry.id   61fb93a94aeba42e2d3e71314594b9a9
#
_cell.length_a   1.000
_cell.length_b   1.000
_cell.length_c   1.000
_cell.angle_alpha   90.00
_cell.angle_beta   90.00
_cell.angle_gamma   90.00
#
_symmetry.space_group_name_H-M   'P 1'
#
loop_
_entity.id
_entity.type
_entity.pdbx_description
1 polymer ?
#
loop_
_entity_poly.entity_id
_entity_poly.type
_entity_poly.pdbx_seq_one_letter_code
_entity_poly.pdbx_strand_id
1 'polypeptide(L)'
;MKSDSICDRPKSEERSGAVGAVGAAADGEADGDADREAVFAVLSQLVGPLGRSLPGPVEIVLHDLAALPNSIVAIEGDVTGRRPGDPATDRLLETAASGSFETRTGYRTTSPSGRSLLSTTIVIRDAAGRPAAALCINRDVTDWQIIGSAARSILGENEAGLGSGGSGGVGGVGQNERNTQDERSGAAALGSADGGEAFVHDVDELAAAVLRQAVAEQDVPVSLMRKAHKVEAVRSLKRRGFFMLRDAVEMAAQALGVTRFTIYNYLNEIGESADRQREDGKPPASSASSIPAAAAEDPS
;
A
#
# COMPACT_ATOMS: atom_id res chain seq x y z
N MET A 1 46.79 78.91 -0.35
CA MET A 1 47.03 78.95 1.07
C MET A 1 46.33 77.72 1.62
N LYS A 2 47.11 76.63 1.93
CA LYS A 2 47.34 76.09 3.28
C LYS A 2 46.06 75.60 3.91
N SER A 3 45.87 74.40 4.43
CA SER A 3 46.76 73.39 5.03
C SER A 3 45.96 72.14 5.23
N ASP A 4 46.57 71.04 5.00
CA ASP A 4 46.79 69.84 5.85
C ASP A 4 45.90 69.62 7.06
N SER A 5 45.32 68.39 7.19
CA SER A 5 45.62 67.46 8.28
C SER A 5 44.78 66.24 8.18
N ILE A 6 45.31 65.09 7.90
CA ILE A 6 45.74 63.94 8.72
C ILE A 6 44.60 63.15 9.32
N CYS A 7 44.54 61.90 8.84
CA CYS A 7 44.33 60.62 9.51
C CYS A 7 43.41 60.55 10.77
N ASP A 8 42.38 59.75 10.67
CA ASP A 8 42.45 58.59 11.58
C ASP A 8 41.56 57.43 11.06
N ARG A 9 42.10 56.26 11.12
CA ARG A 9 41.48 55.00 10.68
C ARG A 9 41.27 54.18 11.97
N PRO A 10 40.08 53.76 12.34
CA PRO A 10 39.96 52.68 13.32
C PRO A 10 39.80 51.32 12.62
N LYS A 11 40.42 50.36 13.21
CA LYS A 11 40.63 48.95 12.89
C LYS A 11 39.36 48.19 12.67
N SER A 12 39.44 47.30 11.70
CA SER A 12 38.59 46.15 11.46
C SER A 12 38.44 45.29 12.72
N GLU A 13 37.21 45.09 13.19
CA GLU A 13 36.82 43.90 13.97
C GLU A 13 36.13 42.93 13.03
N GLU A 14 36.81 41.82 12.82
CA GLU A 14 36.23 40.58 12.26
C GLU A 14 35.13 40.09 13.17
N ARG A 15 33.89 40.19 12.73
CA ARG A 15 32.81 39.38 13.25
C ARG A 15 32.51 38.26 12.23
N SER A 16 33.19 37.15 12.43
CA SER A 16 32.73 35.85 11.97
C SER A 16 31.34 35.61 12.58
N GLY A 17 30.31 35.66 11.75
CA GLY A 17 28.93 35.40 12.13
C GLY A 17 28.34 34.39 11.15
N ALA A 18 28.20 33.17 11.58
CA ALA A 18 27.52 32.11 10.89
C ALA A 18 26.10 32.54 10.47
N VAL A 19 25.93 32.75 9.14
CA VAL A 19 24.63 32.85 8.48
C VAL A 19 24.76 32.04 7.18
N GLY A 20 24.36 30.79 7.22
CA GLY A 20 24.48 29.97 6.01
C GLY A 20 23.99 28.53 6.18
N ALA A 21 22.90 28.28 6.91
CA ALA A 21 22.36 26.91 6.98
C ALA A 21 20.81 26.82 6.99
N VAL A 22 20.09 27.92 6.82
CA VAL A 22 18.61 27.91 6.86
C VAL A 22 17.97 28.06 5.47
N GLY A 23 18.73 28.49 4.44
CA GLY A 23 18.22 28.70 3.09
C GLY A 23 18.16 27.42 2.21
N ALA A 24 19.08 26.48 2.42
CA ALA A 24 19.24 25.33 1.52
C ALA A 24 18.17 24.23 1.70
N ALA A 25 17.48 24.17 2.83
CA ALA A 25 16.41 23.19 3.07
C ALA A 25 15.06 23.65 2.47
N ALA A 26 14.78 24.95 2.52
CA ALA A 26 13.54 25.51 1.99
C ALA A 26 13.50 25.55 0.46
N ASP A 27 14.66 25.74 -0.19
CA ASP A 27 14.77 25.75 -1.66
C ASP A 27 14.62 24.35 -2.26
N GLY A 28 15.03 23.30 -1.56
CA GLY A 28 14.88 21.91 -2.00
C GLY A 28 13.46 21.34 -1.86
N GLU A 29 12.68 21.82 -0.91
CA GLU A 29 11.27 21.44 -0.76
C GLU A 29 10.37 22.12 -1.79
N ALA A 30 10.64 23.39 -2.11
CA ALA A 30 9.90 24.13 -3.14
C ALA A 30 10.14 23.57 -4.56
N ASP A 31 11.35 23.15 -4.89
CA ASP A 31 11.66 22.49 -6.17
C ASP A 31 10.98 21.12 -6.27
N GLY A 32 10.96 20.34 -5.20
CA GLY A 32 10.31 19.03 -5.17
C GLY A 32 8.77 19.10 -5.32
N ASP A 33 8.13 20.15 -4.79
CA ASP A 33 6.69 20.37 -4.93
C ASP A 33 6.33 20.82 -6.35
N ALA A 34 7.13 21.68 -6.98
CA ALA A 34 6.93 22.13 -8.36
C ALA A 34 7.09 20.95 -9.36
N ASP A 35 8.08 20.10 -9.18
CA ASP A 35 8.28 18.89 -9.99
C ASP A 35 7.10 17.92 -9.83
N ARG A 36 6.60 17.75 -8.62
CA ARG A 36 5.42 16.91 -8.35
C ARG A 36 4.18 17.47 -9.06
N GLU A 37 3.90 18.75 -8.93
CA GLU A 37 2.76 19.40 -9.58
C GLU A 37 2.83 19.26 -11.11
N ALA A 38 4.01 19.43 -11.70
CA ALA A 38 4.22 19.24 -13.14
C ALA A 38 3.94 17.78 -13.58
N VAL A 39 4.36 16.79 -12.79
CA VAL A 39 4.08 15.39 -13.04
C VAL A 39 2.57 15.13 -13.01
N PHE A 40 1.86 15.61 -11.99
CA PHE A 40 0.40 15.44 -11.89
C PHE A 40 -0.36 16.16 -12.98
N ALA A 41 0.08 17.35 -13.40
CA ALA A 41 -0.52 18.09 -14.52
C ALA A 41 -0.45 17.30 -15.84
N VAL A 42 0.65 16.58 -16.09
CA VAL A 42 0.81 15.73 -17.28
C VAL A 42 -0.01 14.43 -17.12
N LEU A 43 0.11 13.74 -16.00
CA LEU A 43 -0.54 12.45 -15.78
C LEU A 43 -2.07 12.55 -15.78
N SER A 44 -2.63 13.61 -15.20
CA SER A 44 -4.08 13.85 -15.19
C SER A 44 -4.67 13.98 -16.58
N GLN A 45 -3.90 14.51 -17.54
CA GLN A 45 -4.34 14.60 -18.96
C GLN A 45 -4.43 13.23 -19.63
N LEU A 46 -3.71 12.23 -19.13
CA LEU A 46 -3.70 10.87 -19.69
C LEU A 46 -4.88 10.02 -19.18
N VAL A 47 -5.39 10.28 -17.99
CA VAL A 47 -6.41 9.46 -17.31
C VAL A 47 -7.64 9.27 -18.21
N GLY A 48 -8.24 10.38 -18.67
CA GLY A 48 -9.43 10.34 -19.52
C GLY A 48 -9.21 9.63 -20.87
N PRO A 49 -8.20 10.02 -21.68
CA PRO A 49 -7.90 9.33 -22.95
C PRO A 49 -7.61 7.84 -22.79
N LEU A 50 -6.86 7.44 -21.76
CA LEU A 50 -6.57 6.03 -21.48
C LEU A 50 -7.86 5.24 -21.17
N GLY A 51 -8.72 5.75 -20.29
CA GLY A 51 -9.97 5.09 -19.95
C GLY A 51 -10.87 4.86 -21.17
N ARG A 52 -11.00 5.88 -22.02
CA ARG A 52 -11.82 5.79 -23.24
C ARG A 52 -11.20 4.96 -24.37
N SER A 53 -9.89 4.72 -24.33
CA SER A 53 -9.22 3.91 -25.37
C SER A 53 -9.22 2.41 -25.08
N LEU A 54 -9.45 2.01 -23.84
CA LEU A 54 -9.47 0.61 -23.44
C LEU A 54 -10.88 0.00 -23.65
N PRO A 55 -10.97 -1.23 -24.18
CA PRO A 55 -12.27 -1.86 -24.41
C PRO A 55 -12.90 -2.39 -23.12
N GLY A 56 -14.24 -2.31 -23.05
CA GLY A 56 -15.05 -2.81 -21.94
C GLY A 56 -15.13 -1.84 -20.75
N PRO A 57 -15.79 -2.23 -19.66
CA PRO A 57 -15.82 -1.45 -18.45
C PRO A 57 -14.43 -1.39 -17.81
N VAL A 58 -13.86 -0.20 -17.75
CA VAL A 58 -12.53 0.08 -17.21
C VAL A 58 -12.57 1.36 -16.38
N GLU A 59 -11.74 1.41 -15.36
CA GLU A 59 -11.53 2.57 -14.53
C GLU A 59 -10.03 2.83 -14.43
N ILE A 60 -9.64 4.08 -14.67
CA ILE A 60 -8.26 4.56 -14.51
C ILE A 60 -8.26 5.51 -13.32
N VAL A 61 -7.41 5.25 -12.34
CA VAL A 61 -7.30 6.06 -11.11
C VAL A 61 -5.87 6.56 -10.96
N LEU A 62 -5.71 7.86 -10.79
CA LEU A 62 -4.43 8.48 -10.45
C LEU A 62 -4.41 8.85 -8.98
N HIS A 63 -3.45 8.31 -8.25
CA HIS A 63 -3.20 8.58 -6.84
C HIS A 63 -1.98 9.48 -6.64
N ASP A 64 -2.10 10.48 -5.78
CA ASP A 64 -0.99 11.22 -5.18
C ASP A 64 -0.56 10.50 -3.89
N LEU A 65 0.64 9.92 -3.90
CA LEU A 65 1.12 9.14 -2.75
C LEU A 65 1.48 10.01 -1.54
N ALA A 66 1.69 11.32 -1.72
CA ALA A 66 1.89 12.25 -0.62
C ALA A 66 0.58 12.67 0.05
N ALA A 67 -0.57 12.50 -0.61
CA ALA A 67 -1.90 12.87 -0.09
C ALA A 67 -2.63 11.71 0.58
N LEU A 68 -1.97 10.57 0.83
CA LEU A 68 -2.57 9.45 1.54
C LEU A 68 -3.12 9.90 2.92
N PRO A 69 -4.29 9.42 3.35
CA PRO A 69 -5.12 8.39 2.71
C PRO A 69 -6.00 8.86 1.56
N ASN A 70 -6.38 10.15 1.46
CA ASN A 70 -7.26 10.71 0.45
C ASN A 70 -6.48 11.05 -0.83
N SER A 71 -6.03 10.03 -1.53
CA SER A 71 -5.00 10.14 -2.56
C SER A 71 -5.51 10.22 -3.99
N ILE A 72 -6.81 10.01 -4.26
CA ILE A 72 -7.35 10.05 -5.63
C ILE A 72 -7.40 11.49 -6.14
N VAL A 73 -6.59 11.81 -7.15
CA VAL A 73 -6.55 13.14 -7.78
C VAL A 73 -7.29 13.18 -9.12
N ALA A 74 -7.36 12.08 -9.85
CA ALA A 74 -8.10 11.96 -11.10
C ALA A 74 -8.62 10.54 -11.29
N ILE A 75 -9.79 10.41 -11.93
CA ILE A 75 -10.43 9.13 -12.23
C ILE A 75 -11.21 9.23 -13.54
N GLU A 76 -11.20 8.17 -14.32
CA GLU A 76 -12.06 7.99 -15.51
C GLU A 76 -12.64 6.59 -15.47
N GLY A 77 -13.94 6.47 -15.67
CA GLY A 77 -14.70 5.23 -15.54
C GLY A 77 -15.44 5.12 -14.23
N ASP A 78 -16.23 4.06 -14.05
CA ASP A 78 -17.11 3.85 -12.88
C ASP A 78 -17.21 2.35 -12.54
N VAL A 79 -16.06 1.71 -12.33
CA VAL A 79 -16.00 0.26 -12.01
C VAL A 79 -16.08 0.04 -10.50
N THR A 80 -15.48 0.94 -9.72
CA THR A 80 -15.46 0.85 -8.26
C THR A 80 -16.37 1.88 -7.57
N GLY A 81 -16.93 2.84 -8.32
CA GLY A 81 -17.80 3.90 -7.82
C GLY A 81 -17.08 5.06 -7.13
N ARG A 82 -15.73 5.01 -7.04
CA ARG A 82 -14.90 6.03 -6.36
C ARG A 82 -14.81 7.34 -7.16
N ARG A 83 -14.37 8.40 -6.49
CA ARG A 83 -14.29 9.77 -7.04
C ARG A 83 -12.99 10.45 -6.63
N PRO A 84 -12.58 11.53 -7.30
CA PRO A 84 -11.49 12.37 -6.82
C PRO A 84 -11.72 12.83 -5.38
N GLY A 85 -10.71 12.72 -4.52
CA GLY A 85 -10.77 12.98 -3.08
C GLY A 85 -11.08 11.76 -2.22
N ASP A 86 -11.53 10.64 -2.82
CA ASP A 86 -11.74 9.40 -2.08
C ASP A 86 -10.41 8.77 -1.64
N PRO A 87 -10.42 7.88 -0.64
CA PRO A 87 -9.21 7.29 -0.10
C PRO A 87 -8.58 6.26 -1.05
N ALA A 88 -7.32 5.97 -0.76
CA ALA A 88 -6.62 4.82 -1.28
C ALA A 88 -7.31 3.52 -0.87
N THR A 89 -6.97 2.43 -1.56
CA THR A 89 -7.33 1.09 -1.10
C THR A 89 -6.47 0.68 0.10
N ASP A 90 -6.94 -0.29 0.88
CA ASP A 90 -6.20 -0.90 1.98
C ASP A 90 -4.84 -1.45 1.51
N ARG A 91 -4.77 -2.00 0.31
CA ARG A 91 -3.54 -2.49 -0.30
C ARG A 91 -2.53 -1.37 -0.60
N LEU A 92 -2.99 -0.24 -1.14
CA LEU A 92 -2.09 0.90 -1.40
C LEU A 92 -1.60 1.52 -0.09
N LEU A 93 -2.45 1.55 0.96
CA LEU A 93 -2.08 1.99 2.29
C LEU A 93 -1.02 1.07 2.93
N GLU A 94 -1.19 -0.25 2.81
CA GLU A 94 -0.20 -1.25 3.27
C GLU A 94 1.14 -1.09 2.54
N THR A 95 1.10 -0.87 1.22
CA THR A 95 2.29 -0.59 0.40
C THR A 95 3.01 0.66 0.88
N ALA A 96 2.26 1.72 1.20
CA ALA A 96 2.82 2.96 1.74
C ALA A 96 3.48 2.75 3.11
N ALA A 97 2.84 2.01 4.00
CA ALA A 97 3.37 1.70 5.33
C ALA A 97 4.66 0.88 5.29
N SER A 98 4.77 -0.03 4.32
CA SER A 98 5.98 -0.83 4.12
C SER A 98 7.10 -0.08 3.37
N GLY A 99 6.76 1.02 2.68
CA GLY A 99 7.67 1.74 1.78
C GLY A 99 8.05 0.96 0.51
N SER A 100 7.42 -0.19 0.28
CA SER A 100 7.74 -1.11 -0.84
C SER A 100 6.82 -0.87 -2.03
N PHE A 101 7.01 0.24 -2.70
CA PHE A 101 6.24 0.57 -3.90
C PHE A 101 6.81 -0.12 -5.14
N GLU A 102 6.06 -1.09 -5.66
CA GLU A 102 6.39 -1.82 -6.88
C GLU A 102 5.23 -1.78 -7.89
N THR A 103 5.58 -1.70 -9.17
CA THR A 103 4.59 -1.86 -10.25
C THR A 103 4.11 -3.31 -10.28
N ARG A 104 2.79 -3.49 -10.27
CA ARG A 104 2.14 -4.81 -10.32
C ARG A 104 1.12 -4.83 -11.45
N THR A 105 1.16 -5.84 -12.28
CA THR A 105 0.29 -5.95 -13.45
C THR A 105 -0.56 -7.20 -13.40
N GLY A 106 -1.82 -7.09 -13.83
CA GLY A 106 -2.67 -8.24 -14.09
C GLY A 106 -3.06 -9.06 -12.84
N TYR A 107 -3.17 -8.44 -11.68
CA TYR A 107 -3.62 -9.13 -10.48
C TYR A 107 -5.16 -9.07 -10.33
N ARG A 108 -5.73 -10.07 -9.66
CA ARG A 108 -7.19 -10.15 -9.49
C ARG A 108 -7.64 -9.40 -8.25
N THR A 109 -8.75 -8.67 -8.40
CA THR A 109 -9.47 -8.00 -7.30
C THR A 109 -10.97 -8.15 -7.53
N THR A 110 -11.77 -7.72 -6.57
CA THR A 110 -13.23 -7.74 -6.65
C THR A 110 -13.77 -6.35 -6.36
N SER A 111 -14.66 -5.84 -7.23
CA SER A 111 -15.32 -4.55 -6.98
C SER A 111 -16.29 -4.62 -5.80
N PRO A 112 -16.74 -3.47 -5.24
CA PRO A 112 -17.77 -3.44 -4.20
C PRO A 112 -19.08 -4.12 -4.61
N SER A 113 -19.39 -4.17 -5.91
CA SER A 113 -20.56 -4.86 -6.47
C SER A 113 -20.35 -6.36 -6.70
N GLY A 114 -19.22 -6.93 -6.28
CA GLY A 114 -18.90 -8.36 -6.44
C GLY A 114 -18.41 -8.76 -7.84
N ARG A 115 -18.10 -7.80 -8.72
CA ARG A 115 -17.59 -8.08 -10.07
C ARG A 115 -16.09 -8.37 -10.03
N SER A 116 -15.67 -9.32 -10.86
CA SER A 116 -14.25 -9.70 -10.95
C SER A 116 -13.45 -8.68 -11.75
N LEU A 117 -12.39 -8.16 -11.17
CA LEU A 117 -11.51 -7.19 -11.80
C LEU A 117 -10.14 -7.80 -12.12
N LEU A 118 -9.56 -7.33 -13.20
CA LEU A 118 -8.14 -7.48 -13.50
C LEU A 118 -7.48 -6.12 -13.31
N SER A 119 -6.71 -6.01 -12.25
CA SER A 119 -6.13 -4.74 -11.79
C SER A 119 -4.65 -4.64 -12.11
N THR A 120 -4.18 -3.42 -12.32
CA THR A 120 -2.77 -3.08 -12.52
C THR A 120 -2.47 -1.81 -11.75
N THR A 121 -1.36 -1.77 -11.02
CA THR A 121 -0.85 -0.58 -10.35
C THR A 121 0.52 -0.25 -10.88
N ILE A 122 0.69 0.91 -11.48
CA ILE A 122 1.95 1.42 -12.01
C ILE A 122 2.46 2.48 -11.04
N VAL A 123 3.62 2.26 -10.46
CA VAL A 123 4.28 3.23 -9.58
C VAL A 123 5.10 4.19 -10.42
N ILE A 124 4.82 5.48 -10.27
CA ILE A 124 5.51 6.56 -10.95
C ILE A 124 6.42 7.23 -9.94
N ARG A 125 7.69 7.39 -10.33
CA ARG A 125 8.72 7.95 -9.47
C ARG A 125 9.12 9.34 -9.94
N ASP A 126 9.48 10.18 -8.98
CA ASP A 126 10.08 11.50 -9.26
C ASP A 126 11.51 11.37 -9.81
N ALA A 127 12.13 12.52 -10.15
CA ALA A 127 13.49 12.56 -10.67
C ALA A 127 14.55 12.02 -9.69
N ALA A 128 14.24 12.00 -8.39
CA ALA A 128 15.10 11.43 -7.35
C ALA A 128 14.84 9.91 -7.13
N GLY A 129 13.96 9.30 -7.91
CA GLY A 129 13.60 7.88 -7.81
C GLY A 129 12.61 7.56 -6.68
N ARG A 130 12.05 8.55 -5.99
CA ARG A 130 11.06 8.36 -4.92
C ARG A 130 9.67 8.14 -5.51
N PRO A 131 8.85 7.23 -4.94
CA PRO A 131 7.46 7.05 -5.36
C PRO A 131 6.69 8.37 -5.18
N ALA A 132 6.13 8.90 -6.27
CA ALA A 132 5.37 10.15 -6.27
C ALA A 132 3.89 9.90 -6.54
N ALA A 133 3.58 9.05 -7.52
CA ALA A 133 2.21 8.74 -7.92
C ALA A 133 2.01 7.24 -8.14
N ALA A 134 0.75 6.80 -8.10
CA ALA A 134 0.34 5.49 -8.57
C ALA A 134 -0.79 5.64 -9.60
N LEU A 135 -0.64 5.01 -10.76
CA LEU A 135 -1.68 4.90 -11.78
C LEU A 135 -2.26 3.48 -11.72
N CYS A 136 -3.54 3.39 -11.32
CA CYS A 136 -4.25 2.13 -11.24
C CYS A 136 -5.20 1.97 -12.43
N ILE A 137 -5.26 0.74 -12.98
CA ILE A 137 -6.16 0.35 -14.07
C ILE A 137 -6.99 -0.83 -13.56
N ASN A 138 -8.29 -0.65 -13.41
CA ASN A 138 -9.22 -1.69 -12.99
C ASN A 138 -10.14 -2.05 -14.16
N ARG A 139 -9.97 -3.25 -14.70
CA ARG A 139 -10.82 -3.76 -15.79
C ARG A 139 -11.79 -4.79 -15.26
N ASP A 140 -13.06 -4.58 -15.50
CA ASP A 140 -14.08 -5.60 -15.25
C ASP A 140 -13.97 -6.73 -16.28
N VAL A 141 -13.73 -7.91 -15.78
CA VAL A 141 -13.57 -9.12 -16.60
C VAL A 141 -14.63 -10.19 -16.30
N THR A 142 -15.67 -9.82 -15.55
CA THR A 142 -16.72 -10.73 -15.11
C THR A 142 -17.37 -11.45 -16.28
N ASP A 143 -17.83 -10.71 -17.29
CA ASP A 143 -18.53 -11.28 -18.44
C ASP A 143 -17.59 -12.18 -19.27
N TRP A 144 -16.32 -11.81 -19.39
CA TRP A 144 -15.31 -12.64 -20.05
C TRP A 144 -15.01 -13.93 -19.30
N GLN A 145 -15.07 -13.91 -17.96
CA GLN A 145 -14.93 -15.13 -17.16
C GLN A 145 -16.12 -16.06 -17.33
N ILE A 146 -17.34 -15.52 -17.40
CA ILE A 146 -18.56 -16.30 -17.66
C ILE A 146 -18.47 -16.96 -19.04
N ILE A 147 -18.11 -16.20 -20.08
CA ILE A 147 -17.95 -16.72 -21.45
C ILE A 147 -16.85 -17.79 -21.47
N GLY A 148 -15.71 -17.51 -20.85
CA GLY A 148 -14.60 -18.46 -20.77
C GLY A 148 -14.96 -19.76 -20.04
N SER A 149 -15.74 -19.68 -18.95
CA SER A 149 -16.20 -20.88 -18.22
C SER A 149 -17.21 -21.69 -19.04
N ALA A 150 -18.14 -21.01 -19.72
CA ALA A 150 -19.10 -21.66 -20.63
C ALA A 150 -18.38 -22.36 -21.79
N ALA A 151 -17.37 -21.72 -22.39
CA ALA A 151 -16.57 -22.33 -23.46
C ALA A 151 -15.83 -23.58 -22.98
N ARG A 152 -15.18 -23.55 -21.83
CA ARG A 152 -14.52 -24.72 -21.20
C ARG A 152 -15.50 -25.83 -20.89
N SER A 153 -16.69 -25.49 -20.39
CA SER A 153 -17.74 -26.47 -20.14
C SER A 153 -18.18 -27.20 -21.43
N ILE A 154 -18.35 -26.47 -22.53
CA ILE A 154 -18.72 -27.05 -23.83
C ILE A 154 -17.60 -27.94 -24.37
N LEU A 155 -16.33 -27.55 -24.15
CA LEU A 155 -15.16 -28.33 -24.61
C LEU A 155 -14.89 -29.55 -23.70
N GLY A 156 -15.67 -29.73 -22.62
CA GLY A 156 -15.45 -30.80 -21.65
C GLY A 156 -14.27 -30.58 -20.71
N GLU A 157 -13.69 -29.39 -20.70
CA GLU A 157 -12.57 -28.96 -19.85
C GLU A 157 -13.11 -28.45 -18.48
N ASN A 158 -13.93 -29.29 -17.79
CA ASN A 158 -14.33 -28.97 -16.42
C ASN A 158 -13.10 -29.12 -15.52
N GLU A 159 -12.85 -28.20 -14.65
CA GLU A 159 -11.83 -28.26 -13.58
C GLU A 159 -12.16 -29.35 -12.54
N ALA A 160 -12.38 -30.60 -13.00
CA ALA A 160 -12.46 -31.78 -12.17
C ALA A 160 -11.13 -32.51 -12.28
N GLY A 161 -10.09 -32.06 -11.58
CA GLY A 161 -8.87 -32.85 -11.56
C GLY A 161 -7.58 -32.22 -11.08
N LEU A 162 -7.58 -31.44 -10.00
CA LEU A 162 -6.39 -31.29 -9.16
C LEU A 162 -6.73 -31.70 -7.72
N GLY A 163 -7.15 -32.96 -7.57
CA GLY A 163 -7.45 -33.57 -6.28
C GLY A 163 -7.26 -35.07 -6.38
N SER A 164 -6.04 -35.53 -6.06
CA SER A 164 -5.71 -36.84 -5.49
C SER A 164 -6.38 -38.08 -6.10
N GLY A 165 -5.55 -38.94 -6.68
CA GLY A 165 -5.90 -40.32 -7.04
C GLY A 165 -6.52 -41.09 -5.87
N GLY A 166 -7.59 -41.85 -6.17
CA GLY A 166 -8.26 -42.74 -5.23
C GLY A 166 -9.38 -43.50 -5.95
N SER A 167 -9.11 -44.74 -6.24
CA SER A 167 -9.87 -45.85 -6.76
C SER A 167 -11.36 -45.90 -6.40
N GLY A 168 -12.18 -46.17 -7.41
CA GLY A 168 -13.23 -47.22 -7.37
C GLY A 168 -14.54 -46.91 -6.64
N GLY A 169 -15.68 -46.98 -7.36
CA GLY A 169 -16.98 -47.19 -6.74
C GLY A 169 -18.16 -46.73 -7.58
N VAL A 170 -18.78 -47.69 -8.25
CA VAL A 170 -20.02 -47.56 -9.02
C VAL A 170 -21.23 -47.35 -8.09
N GLY A 171 -22.17 -46.53 -8.45
CA GLY A 171 -23.58 -46.67 -8.15
C GLY A 171 -24.20 -45.62 -7.19
N GLY A 172 -25.25 -44.97 -7.65
CA GLY A 172 -26.19 -44.28 -6.79
C GLY A 172 -26.97 -43.15 -7.47
N VAL A 173 -28.06 -43.51 -8.13
CA VAL A 173 -29.14 -42.61 -8.54
C VAL A 173 -29.88 -42.13 -7.32
N GLY A 174 -30.21 -40.84 -7.19
CA GLY A 174 -31.16 -40.41 -6.15
C GLY A 174 -31.20 -38.91 -5.86
N GLN A 175 -32.17 -38.25 -6.47
CA GLN A 175 -33.10 -37.27 -5.90
C GLN A 175 -32.62 -35.84 -5.58
N ASN A 176 -33.12 -35.06 -6.44
CA ASN A 176 -33.64 -33.70 -6.45
C ASN A 176 -34.43 -33.37 -5.16
N GLU A 177 -33.94 -32.40 -4.39
CA GLU A 177 -34.82 -31.61 -3.54
C GLU A 177 -34.47 -30.15 -3.62
N ARG A 178 -35.45 -29.40 -4.08
CA ARG A 178 -35.55 -27.94 -4.12
C ARG A 178 -35.48 -27.41 -2.68
N ASN A 179 -34.67 -26.40 -2.43
CA ASN A 179 -35.01 -25.49 -1.37
C ASN A 179 -34.86 -24.03 -1.91
N THR A 180 -36.03 -23.49 -2.21
CA THR A 180 -36.30 -22.06 -2.36
C THR A 180 -36.47 -21.47 -0.98
N GLN A 181 -36.03 -20.22 -0.83
CA GLN A 181 -36.20 -19.26 0.26
C GLN A 181 -34.95 -19.06 1.10
N ASP A 182 -34.22 -17.94 0.88
CA ASP A 182 -34.46 -16.75 1.68
C ASP A 182 -33.80 -15.51 1.00
N GLU A 183 -34.62 -14.71 0.37
CA GLU A 183 -34.32 -13.31 0.08
C GLU A 183 -34.54 -12.55 1.39
N ARG A 184 -33.48 -12.15 2.06
CA ARG A 184 -33.38 -10.98 2.94
C ARG A 184 -32.03 -10.93 3.63
N SER A 185 -31.17 -10.05 3.14
CA SER A 185 -30.42 -9.06 3.88
C SER A 185 -29.29 -8.53 2.99
N GLY A 186 -29.48 -7.35 2.46
CA GLY A 186 -28.41 -6.52 1.98
C GLY A 186 -27.51 -6.12 3.16
N ALA A 187 -26.51 -6.93 3.41
CA ALA A 187 -25.31 -6.53 4.12
C ALA A 187 -24.19 -6.82 3.17
N ALA A 188 -23.57 -5.75 2.66
CA ALA A 188 -22.42 -5.79 1.79
C ALA A 188 -21.43 -6.80 2.35
N ALA A 189 -21.22 -7.91 1.64
CA ALA A 189 -20.17 -8.87 1.91
C ALA A 189 -18.83 -8.22 1.51
N LEU A 190 -18.36 -7.30 2.32
CA LEU A 190 -16.99 -6.81 2.32
C LEU A 190 -16.17 -7.81 3.14
N GLY A 191 -15.68 -8.86 2.49
CA GLY A 191 -14.85 -9.85 3.14
C GLY A 191 -14.72 -11.12 2.35
N SER A 192 -14.08 -11.06 1.18
CA SER A 192 -13.53 -12.26 0.56
C SER A 192 -12.35 -12.72 1.40
N ALA A 193 -12.39 -13.96 1.89
CA ALA A 193 -11.30 -14.64 2.59
C ALA A 193 -10.06 -14.90 1.71
N ASP A 194 -9.99 -14.31 0.54
CA ASP A 194 -8.89 -14.36 -0.40
C ASP A 194 -8.44 -12.93 -0.68
N GLY A 195 -7.64 -12.34 0.20
CA GLY A 195 -6.82 -11.14 0.04
C GLY A 195 -7.34 -10.01 -0.87
N GLY A 196 -8.65 -9.80 -0.98
CA GLY A 196 -9.29 -8.84 -1.86
C GLY A 196 -9.00 -7.41 -1.41
N GLU A 197 -8.68 -6.55 -2.38
CA GLU A 197 -8.47 -5.11 -2.18
C GLU A 197 -9.80 -4.43 -1.83
N ALA A 198 -9.80 -3.60 -0.78
CA ALA A 198 -10.98 -2.86 -0.35
C ALA A 198 -11.07 -1.51 -1.09
N PHE A 199 -12.09 -1.39 -1.93
CA PHE A 199 -12.43 -0.13 -2.60
C PHE A 199 -13.52 0.57 -1.78
N VAL A 200 -13.19 1.68 -1.17
CA VAL A 200 -14.04 2.41 -0.22
C VAL A 200 -14.19 3.87 -0.64
N HIS A 201 -15.21 4.55 -0.09
CA HIS A 201 -15.54 5.92 -0.47
C HIS A 201 -15.10 6.97 0.58
N ASP A 202 -14.83 6.53 1.81
CA ASP A 202 -14.33 7.41 2.86
C ASP A 202 -13.29 6.72 3.75
N VAL A 203 -12.57 7.53 4.54
CA VAL A 203 -11.48 7.06 5.41
C VAL A 203 -12.00 6.25 6.59
N ASP A 204 -13.22 6.52 7.06
CA ASP A 204 -13.81 5.79 8.19
C ASP A 204 -14.19 4.37 7.74
N GLU A 205 -14.70 4.23 6.52
CA GLU A 205 -14.97 2.94 5.90
C GLU A 205 -13.67 2.13 5.70
N LEU A 206 -12.60 2.80 5.21
CA LEU A 206 -11.27 2.20 5.10
C LEU A 206 -10.75 1.72 6.46
N ALA A 207 -10.82 2.56 7.47
CA ALA A 207 -10.40 2.23 8.83
C ALA A 207 -11.18 1.03 9.37
N ALA A 208 -12.51 1.03 9.19
CA ALA A 208 -13.36 -0.08 9.63
C ALA A 208 -13.05 -1.38 8.89
N ALA A 209 -12.75 -1.34 7.59
CA ALA A 209 -12.36 -2.51 6.81
C ALA A 209 -11.04 -3.12 7.32
N VAL A 210 -10.01 -2.29 7.48
CA VAL A 210 -8.69 -2.72 7.97
C VAL A 210 -8.78 -3.28 9.40
N LEU A 211 -9.57 -2.63 10.28
CA LEU A 211 -9.81 -3.11 11.65
C LEU A 211 -10.50 -4.48 11.66
N ARG A 212 -11.59 -4.63 10.90
CA ARG A 212 -12.30 -5.92 10.82
C ARG A 212 -11.37 -7.04 10.39
N GLN A 213 -10.54 -6.79 9.37
CA GLN A 213 -9.62 -7.78 8.84
C GLN A 213 -8.54 -8.15 9.85
N ALA A 214 -7.90 -7.18 10.52
CA ALA A 214 -6.89 -7.43 11.53
C ALA A 214 -7.43 -8.19 12.76
N VAL A 215 -8.68 -7.95 13.13
CA VAL A 215 -9.38 -8.69 14.20
C VAL A 215 -9.74 -10.10 13.75
N ALA A 216 -10.24 -10.26 12.51
CA ALA A 216 -10.62 -11.56 11.97
C ALA A 216 -9.44 -12.53 11.83
N GLU A 217 -8.24 -12.02 11.55
CA GLU A 217 -6.99 -12.81 11.50
C GLU A 217 -6.67 -13.52 12.83
N GLN A 218 -7.27 -13.10 13.94
CA GLN A 218 -6.96 -13.69 15.25
C GLN A 218 -7.78 -14.94 15.56
N ASP A 219 -8.82 -15.26 14.79
CA ASP A 219 -9.76 -16.38 14.99
C ASP A 219 -10.36 -16.47 16.41
N VAL A 220 -10.30 -15.37 17.18
CA VAL A 220 -10.81 -15.27 18.55
C VAL A 220 -11.63 -14.01 18.71
N PRO A 221 -12.87 -14.09 19.23
CA PRO A 221 -13.65 -12.90 19.55
C PRO A 221 -12.91 -11.94 20.47
N VAL A 222 -13.03 -10.63 20.25
CA VAL A 222 -12.32 -9.59 21.01
C VAL A 222 -12.47 -9.75 22.52
N SER A 223 -13.67 -10.13 22.99
CA SER A 223 -13.96 -10.37 24.41
C SER A 223 -13.16 -11.52 25.04
N LEU A 224 -12.67 -12.45 24.23
CA LEU A 224 -11.86 -13.60 24.65
C LEU A 224 -10.37 -13.43 24.32
N MET A 225 -9.99 -12.34 23.63
CA MET A 225 -8.60 -12.07 23.27
C MET A 225 -7.74 -11.84 24.51
N ARG A 226 -6.65 -12.59 24.61
CA ARG A 226 -5.56 -12.35 25.56
C ARG A 226 -4.61 -11.26 25.01
N LYS A 227 -3.68 -10.78 25.87
CA LYS A 227 -2.69 -9.78 25.45
C LYS A 227 -1.98 -10.15 24.12
N ALA A 228 -1.56 -11.40 23.98
CA ALA A 228 -0.84 -11.85 22.78
C ALA A 228 -1.67 -11.64 21.49
N HIS A 229 -2.97 -12.00 21.51
CA HIS A 229 -3.86 -11.79 20.35
C HIS A 229 -4.01 -10.29 20.04
N LYS A 230 -4.17 -9.44 21.07
CA LYS A 230 -4.30 -7.99 20.89
C LYS A 230 -3.01 -7.35 20.34
N VAL A 231 -1.84 -7.82 20.80
CA VAL A 231 -0.54 -7.38 20.26
C VAL A 231 -0.41 -7.77 18.79
N GLU A 232 -0.83 -9.00 18.43
CA GLU A 232 -0.76 -9.45 17.02
C GLU A 232 -1.75 -8.68 16.14
N ALA A 233 -2.96 -8.39 16.62
CA ALA A 233 -3.90 -7.52 15.91
C ALA A 233 -3.31 -6.12 15.68
N VAL A 234 -2.66 -5.51 16.69
CA VAL A 234 -1.98 -4.22 16.54
C VAL A 234 -0.80 -4.31 15.57
N ARG A 235 -0.07 -5.43 15.55
CA ARG A 235 1.00 -5.67 14.57
C ARG A 235 0.43 -5.74 13.14
N SER A 236 -0.68 -6.44 12.94
CA SER A 236 -1.37 -6.48 11.65
C SER A 236 -1.85 -5.09 11.23
N LEU A 237 -2.46 -4.31 12.13
CA LEU A 237 -2.86 -2.93 11.86
C LEU A 237 -1.67 -2.05 11.46
N LYS A 238 -0.52 -2.16 12.15
CA LYS A 238 0.69 -1.41 11.83
C LYS A 238 1.21 -1.76 10.43
N ARG A 239 1.29 -3.05 10.12
CA ARG A 239 1.74 -3.53 8.80
C ARG A 239 0.85 -3.01 7.67
N ARG A 240 -0.48 -2.95 7.88
CA ARG A 240 -1.47 -2.46 6.94
C ARG A 240 -1.56 -0.93 6.84
N GLY A 241 -0.69 -0.19 7.53
CA GLY A 241 -0.67 1.27 7.49
C GLY A 241 -1.81 1.95 8.25
N PHE A 242 -2.58 1.23 9.05
CA PHE A 242 -3.73 1.76 9.78
C PHE A 242 -3.38 3.01 10.61
N PHE A 243 -2.20 3.04 11.22
CA PHE A 243 -1.74 4.16 12.06
C PHE A 243 -1.31 5.40 11.25
N MET A 244 -1.40 5.38 9.93
CA MET A 244 -1.30 6.57 9.08
C MET A 244 -2.63 7.33 9.01
N LEU A 245 -3.73 6.70 9.44
CA LEU A 245 -5.05 7.32 9.47
C LEU A 245 -5.19 8.22 10.69
N ARG A 246 -6.04 9.25 10.54
CA ARG A 246 -6.38 10.13 11.66
C ARG A 246 -7.12 9.34 12.74
N ASP A 247 -6.88 9.67 14.00
CA ASP A 247 -7.52 9.04 15.17
C ASP A 247 -7.38 7.51 15.26
N ALA A 248 -6.45 6.91 14.52
CA ALA A 248 -6.24 5.47 14.41
C ALA A 248 -6.02 4.79 15.77
N VAL A 249 -5.26 5.41 16.67
CA VAL A 249 -4.99 4.87 18.02
C VAL A 249 -6.28 4.77 18.83
N GLU A 250 -7.17 5.73 18.71
CA GLU A 250 -8.47 5.73 19.40
C GLU A 250 -9.39 4.65 18.85
N MET A 251 -9.49 4.56 17.53
CA MET A 251 -10.26 3.52 16.86
C MET A 251 -9.77 2.11 17.21
N ALA A 252 -8.45 1.88 17.20
CA ALA A 252 -7.87 0.60 17.59
C ALA A 252 -8.13 0.27 19.07
N ALA A 253 -8.02 1.27 19.97
CA ALA A 253 -8.29 1.10 21.39
C ALA A 253 -9.74 0.69 21.65
N GLN A 254 -10.69 1.35 21.00
CA GLN A 254 -12.11 1.04 21.08
C GLN A 254 -12.40 -0.36 20.54
N ALA A 255 -11.91 -0.68 19.35
CA ALA A 255 -12.15 -1.97 18.69
C ALA A 255 -11.60 -3.16 19.49
N LEU A 256 -10.43 -3.01 20.13
CA LEU A 256 -9.79 -4.07 20.92
C LEU A 256 -10.19 -4.05 22.42
N GLY A 257 -11.04 -3.11 22.84
CA GLY A 257 -11.48 -2.98 24.24
C GLY A 257 -10.29 -2.72 25.18
N VAL A 258 -9.40 -1.79 24.82
CA VAL A 258 -8.24 -1.38 25.63
C VAL A 258 -8.13 0.15 25.68
N THR A 259 -7.20 0.69 26.48
CA THR A 259 -6.93 2.13 26.51
C THR A 259 -5.97 2.54 25.39
N ARG A 260 -5.97 3.83 24.99
CA ARG A 260 -4.97 4.40 24.07
C ARG A 260 -3.53 4.16 24.57
N PHE A 261 -3.30 4.30 25.85
CA PHE A 261 -1.98 4.02 26.46
C PHE A 261 -1.54 2.56 26.22
N THR A 262 -2.48 1.62 26.29
CA THR A 262 -2.20 0.21 25.98
C THR A 262 -1.81 -0.01 24.53
N ILE A 263 -2.43 0.71 23.59
CA ILE A 263 -2.06 0.64 22.16
C ILE A 263 -0.63 1.16 21.96
N TYR A 264 -0.26 2.29 22.56
CA TYR A 264 1.13 2.80 22.49
C TYR A 264 2.14 1.81 23.07
N ASN A 265 1.83 1.15 24.18
CA ASN A 265 2.69 0.11 24.74
C ASN A 265 2.86 -1.08 23.80
N TYR A 266 1.78 -1.50 23.12
CA TYR A 266 1.86 -2.58 22.13
C TYR A 266 2.69 -2.17 20.90
N LEU A 267 2.55 -0.94 20.41
CA LEU A 267 3.35 -0.41 19.30
C LEU A 267 4.84 -0.36 19.64
N ASN A 268 5.19 0.03 20.87
CA ASN A 268 6.58 0.04 21.37
C ASN A 268 7.13 -1.39 21.46
N GLU A 269 6.37 -2.33 22.04
CA GLU A 269 6.73 -3.75 22.14
C GLU A 269 7.00 -4.37 20.76
N ILE A 270 6.19 -4.01 19.76
CA ILE A 270 6.36 -4.44 18.37
C ILE A 270 7.61 -3.82 17.74
N GLY A 271 7.92 -2.54 18.02
CA GLY A 271 9.12 -1.85 17.54
C GLY A 271 10.40 -2.51 18.07
N GLU A 272 10.49 -2.69 19.38
CA GLU A 272 11.64 -3.33 20.03
C GLU A 272 11.88 -4.79 19.57
N SER A 273 10.80 -5.50 19.24
CA SER A 273 10.90 -6.87 18.73
C SER A 273 11.47 -6.91 17.30
N ALA A 274 11.11 -5.94 16.48
CA ALA A 274 11.61 -5.82 15.11
C ALA A 274 13.09 -5.42 15.08
N ASP A 275 13.52 -4.55 15.98
CA ASP A 275 14.92 -4.11 16.06
C ASP A 275 15.83 -5.25 16.55
N ARG A 276 15.41 -6.03 17.54
CA ARG A 276 16.14 -7.23 17.99
C ARG A 276 16.32 -8.26 16.89
N GLN A 277 15.31 -8.51 16.06
CA GLN A 277 15.41 -9.43 14.93
C GLN A 277 16.38 -8.94 13.82
N ARG A 278 16.53 -7.63 13.67
CA ARG A 278 17.50 -7.05 12.73
C ARG A 278 18.93 -7.14 13.23
N GLU A 279 19.16 -7.03 14.52
CA GLU A 279 20.48 -7.21 15.14
C GLU A 279 20.95 -8.66 15.09
N ASP A 280 20.08 -9.62 15.37
CA ASP A 280 20.38 -11.06 15.31
C ASP A 280 20.57 -11.58 13.89
N GLY A 281 20.00 -10.95 12.88
CA GLY A 281 20.13 -11.30 11.45
C GLY A 281 21.32 -10.67 10.72
N LYS A 282 22.14 -9.85 11.39
CA LYS A 282 23.32 -9.25 10.77
C LYS A 282 24.42 -10.30 10.63
N PRO A 283 24.90 -10.61 9.40
CA PRO A 283 26.01 -11.55 9.23
C PRO A 283 27.25 -11.02 9.97
N PRO A 284 28.04 -11.91 10.60
CA PRO A 284 29.25 -11.50 11.30
C PRO A 284 30.16 -10.74 10.34
N ALA A 285 30.66 -9.59 10.79
CA ALA A 285 31.59 -8.80 10.01
C ALA A 285 32.76 -9.70 9.57
N SER A 286 32.87 -9.91 8.25
CA SER A 286 33.98 -10.64 7.64
C SER A 286 35.28 -10.01 8.13
N SER A 287 36.01 -10.74 8.97
CA SER A 287 37.40 -10.44 9.30
C SER A 287 38.18 -10.37 7.99
N ALA A 288 38.62 -9.17 7.63
CA ALA A 288 39.54 -8.98 6.51
C ALA A 288 40.79 -9.81 6.73
N SER A 289 40.88 -10.94 6.06
CA SER A 289 42.09 -11.75 5.94
C SER A 289 43.05 -10.98 5.04
N SER A 290 44.08 -10.45 5.63
CA SER A 290 45.26 -9.89 4.98
C SER A 290 45.87 -10.94 4.04
N ILE A 291 45.86 -10.68 2.74
CA ILE A 291 46.60 -11.42 1.73
C ILE A 291 48.06 -10.96 1.81
N PRO A 292 49.06 -11.81 2.06
CA PRO A 292 50.45 -11.42 1.95
C PRO A 292 50.85 -11.23 0.48
N ALA A 293 51.52 -10.12 0.20
CA ALA A 293 52.08 -9.81 -1.10
C ALA A 293 53.11 -10.89 -1.50
N ALA A 294 52.87 -11.60 -2.59
CA ALA A 294 53.84 -12.46 -3.23
C ALA A 294 54.82 -11.63 -4.06
N ALA A 295 56.10 -11.87 -3.82
CA ALA A 295 57.24 -11.28 -4.48
C ALA A 295 57.23 -11.54 -5.98
N ALA A 296 57.56 -10.50 -6.75
CA ALA A 296 57.88 -10.59 -8.17
C ALA A 296 59.26 -11.29 -8.32
N GLU A 297 59.31 -12.41 -9.03
CA GLU A 297 60.54 -12.95 -9.62
C GLU A 297 60.54 -12.58 -11.10
N ASP A 298 61.68 -11.94 -11.49
CA ASP A 298 62.06 -11.53 -12.83
C ASP A 298 62.74 -12.71 -13.55
N PRO A 299 62.42 -13.08 -14.78
CA PRO A 299 63.18 -14.03 -15.55
C PRO A 299 64.07 -13.30 -16.56
N SER A 300 65.37 -13.62 -16.48
CA SER A 300 66.38 -13.37 -17.49
C SER A 300 66.09 -14.10 -18.81
#